data_e86ef448915b2eb8242e21f1a7640cb7
#
_entry.id   e86ef448915b2eb8242e21f1a7640cb7
#
_cell.length_a   1.000
_cell.length_b   1.000
_cell.length_c   1.000
_cell.angle_alpha   90.00
_cell.angle_beta   90.00
_cell.angle_gamma   90.00
#
_symmetry.space_group_name_H-M   'P 1'
#
loop_
_entity.id
_entity.type
_entity.pdbx_description
1 polymer ?
#
loop_
_entity_poly.entity_id
_entity_poly.type
_entity_poly.pdbx_seq_one_letter_code
_entity_poly.pdbx_strand_id
1 'polypeptide(L)'
;MTSTAILIPARLESKRYPNKMLVSLDGTPLIKRVFDICNSTDFNTYVVTDSEEIASMVPNYILTDEARNGTERCAIAARDLHYDHYINVQGDMPDITVRMINTIADYLRYYPITTLFTDMPKSQQDDPSTVKLIRAGDQALWFGRGMTGYGDWHLGIYGYRSNVLALYPSLIVTKEEQAEKLEQLRWLKAGWDIGCARVDFNGVEINTQEDIHLWNYKNERKQNERMGNAQSQTV
;
A
#
# COMPACT_ATOMS: atom_id res chain seq x y z
N MET A 1 -5.06 -22.11 12.05
CA MET A 1 -4.50 -21.23 10.98
C MET A 1 -4.70 -19.80 11.44
N THR A 2 -3.73 -18.94 11.26
CA THR A 2 -3.82 -17.52 11.61
C THR A 2 -4.78 -16.82 10.64
N SER A 3 -5.81 -16.16 11.17
CA SER A 3 -6.79 -15.44 10.34
C SER A 3 -6.24 -14.09 9.90
N THR A 4 -6.43 -13.73 8.62
CA THR A 4 -5.91 -12.49 8.05
C THR A 4 -6.99 -11.76 7.26
N ALA A 5 -7.07 -10.44 7.38
CA ALA A 5 -7.90 -9.58 6.54
C ALA A 5 -7.07 -8.49 5.86
N ILE A 6 -7.52 -8.07 4.68
CA ILE A 6 -6.97 -6.93 3.95
C ILE A 6 -7.89 -5.73 4.18
N LEU A 7 -7.27 -4.61 4.58
CA LEU A 7 -7.92 -3.32 4.74
C LEU A 7 -7.36 -2.34 3.71
N ILE A 8 -8.24 -1.72 2.92
CA ILE A 8 -7.87 -0.75 1.89
C ILE A 8 -8.40 0.62 2.33
N PRO A 9 -7.58 1.44 3.03
CA PRO A 9 -8.01 2.77 3.44
C PRO A 9 -8.17 3.67 2.23
N ALA A 10 -9.31 4.34 2.13
CA ALA A 10 -9.65 5.23 1.04
C ALA A 10 -10.41 6.46 1.56
N ARG A 11 -10.20 7.61 0.90
CA ARG A 11 -10.94 8.86 1.15
C ARG A 11 -11.13 9.63 -0.15
N LEU A 12 -12.22 10.39 -0.25
CA LEU A 12 -12.45 11.28 -1.41
C LEU A 12 -11.46 12.44 -1.43
N GLU A 13 -11.26 13.06 -0.27
CA GLU A 13 -10.37 14.20 -0.15
C GLU A 13 -8.92 13.79 -0.32
N SER A 14 -8.35 14.16 -1.46
CA SER A 14 -6.93 14.09 -1.74
C SER A 14 -6.43 15.47 -2.13
N LYS A 15 -5.44 16.01 -1.39
CA LYS A 15 -4.90 17.36 -1.61
C LYS A 15 -4.24 17.53 -2.98
N ARG A 16 -3.57 16.51 -3.49
CA ARG A 16 -2.83 16.54 -4.78
C ARG A 16 -3.72 16.20 -5.96
N TYR A 17 -4.67 15.31 -5.79
CA TYR A 17 -5.58 14.87 -6.84
C TYR A 17 -6.96 14.52 -6.24
N PRO A 18 -7.91 15.48 -6.24
CA PRO A 18 -9.26 15.27 -5.71
C PRO A 18 -9.97 14.08 -6.38
N ASN A 19 -10.77 13.36 -5.62
CA ASN A 19 -11.53 12.19 -6.07
C ASN A 19 -10.66 11.08 -6.71
N LYS A 20 -9.39 11.02 -6.35
CA LYS A 20 -8.40 10.08 -6.89
C LYS A 20 -8.92 8.63 -6.93
N MET A 21 -9.63 8.18 -5.89
CA MET A 21 -10.14 6.82 -5.76
C MET A 21 -11.19 6.43 -6.81
N LEU A 22 -11.87 7.43 -7.37
CA LEU A 22 -12.93 7.25 -8.38
C LEU A 22 -12.41 7.36 -9.82
N VAL A 23 -11.16 7.73 -10.00
CA VAL A 23 -10.57 7.87 -11.35
C VAL A 23 -10.59 6.55 -12.07
N SER A 24 -11.03 6.58 -13.32
CA SER A 24 -11.08 5.40 -14.19
C SER A 24 -9.70 5.06 -14.73
N LEU A 25 -9.25 3.86 -14.47
CA LEU A 25 -8.08 3.22 -15.09
C LEU A 25 -8.59 2.08 -15.97
N ASP A 26 -8.47 2.23 -17.29
CA ASP A 26 -8.92 1.23 -18.27
C ASP A 26 -10.40 0.81 -18.01
N GLY A 27 -11.27 1.82 -17.82
CA GLY A 27 -12.72 1.62 -17.60
C GLY A 27 -13.12 1.20 -16.18
N THR A 28 -12.18 0.99 -15.27
CA THR A 28 -12.45 0.56 -13.88
C THR A 28 -12.01 1.63 -12.89
N PRO A 29 -12.83 2.05 -11.90
CA PRO A 29 -12.40 2.96 -10.84
C PRO A 29 -11.18 2.42 -10.09
N LEU A 30 -10.24 3.31 -9.75
CA LEU A 30 -8.98 2.94 -9.07
C LEU A 30 -9.20 2.09 -7.83
N ILE A 31 -10.11 2.51 -6.94
CA ILE A 31 -10.41 1.76 -5.71
C ILE A 31 -10.97 0.36 -5.99
N LYS A 32 -11.85 0.25 -6.99
CA LYS A 32 -12.43 -1.05 -7.38
C LYS A 32 -11.35 -1.97 -7.93
N ARG A 33 -10.43 -1.46 -8.74
CA ARG A 33 -9.32 -2.22 -9.30
C ARG A 33 -8.43 -2.79 -8.19
N VAL A 34 -8.04 -1.97 -7.21
CA VAL A 34 -7.25 -2.43 -6.06
C VAL A 34 -8.02 -3.46 -5.24
N PHE A 35 -9.32 -3.19 -4.98
CA PHE A 35 -10.20 -4.13 -4.28
C PHE A 35 -10.26 -5.49 -4.99
N ASP A 36 -10.48 -5.52 -6.30
CA ASP A 36 -10.63 -6.77 -7.06
C ASP A 36 -9.35 -7.62 -7.00
N ILE A 37 -8.16 -6.99 -7.07
CA ILE A 37 -6.88 -7.69 -6.91
C ILE A 37 -6.75 -8.27 -5.51
N CYS A 38 -7.02 -7.49 -4.48
CA CYS A 38 -6.97 -7.94 -3.09
C CYS A 38 -7.98 -9.06 -2.81
N ASN A 39 -9.19 -8.94 -3.33
CA ASN A 39 -10.27 -9.92 -3.17
C ASN A 39 -10.05 -11.21 -3.98
N SER A 40 -9.05 -11.24 -4.87
CA SER A 40 -8.63 -12.48 -5.55
C SER A 40 -7.66 -13.33 -4.73
N THR A 41 -7.27 -12.89 -3.53
CA THR A 41 -6.53 -13.67 -2.53
C THR A 41 -7.48 -14.52 -1.69
N ASP A 42 -6.93 -15.40 -0.85
CA ASP A 42 -7.70 -16.18 0.14
C ASP A 42 -8.08 -15.36 1.40
N PHE A 43 -7.78 -14.05 1.42
CA PHE A 43 -8.03 -13.18 2.56
C PHE A 43 -9.32 -12.38 2.40
N ASN A 44 -10.07 -12.20 3.49
CA ASN A 44 -11.22 -11.30 3.48
C ASN A 44 -10.75 -9.85 3.24
N THR A 45 -11.37 -9.17 2.29
CA THR A 45 -10.98 -7.82 1.85
C THR A 45 -12.09 -6.82 2.12
N TYR A 46 -11.71 -5.67 2.70
CA TYR A 46 -12.61 -4.56 3.01
C TYR A 46 -12.00 -3.22 2.55
N VAL A 47 -12.79 -2.41 1.86
CA VAL A 47 -12.48 -0.99 1.71
C VAL A 47 -12.91 -0.27 2.99
N VAL A 48 -12.02 0.55 3.55
CA VAL A 48 -12.27 1.28 4.79
C VAL A 48 -12.30 2.78 4.48
N THR A 49 -13.47 3.40 4.64
CA THR A 49 -13.70 4.77 4.14
C THR A 49 -14.69 5.54 5.01
N ASP A 50 -14.67 6.87 4.91
CA ASP A 50 -15.67 7.79 5.42
C ASP A 50 -16.64 8.28 4.32
N SER A 51 -16.55 7.72 3.11
CA SER A 51 -17.31 8.12 1.94
C SER A 51 -18.28 7.04 1.50
N GLU A 52 -19.58 7.31 1.51
CA GLU A 52 -20.64 6.48 0.93
C GLU A 52 -20.41 6.23 -0.57
N GLU A 53 -19.87 7.25 -1.29
CA GLU A 53 -19.59 7.14 -2.71
C GLU A 53 -18.50 6.09 -2.99
N ILE A 54 -17.40 6.11 -2.24
CA ILE A 54 -16.36 5.07 -2.34
C ILE A 54 -16.91 3.71 -1.92
N ALA A 55 -17.68 3.64 -0.83
CA ALA A 55 -18.28 2.43 -0.31
C ALA A 55 -19.17 1.75 -1.38
N SER A 56 -19.93 2.53 -2.14
CA SER A 56 -20.82 2.02 -3.20
C SER A 56 -20.10 1.32 -4.37
N MET A 57 -18.78 1.52 -4.52
CA MET A 57 -18.00 0.95 -5.61
C MET A 57 -17.59 -0.52 -5.38
N VAL A 58 -17.73 -1.03 -4.15
CA VAL A 58 -17.23 -2.35 -3.76
C VAL A 58 -18.27 -3.09 -2.91
N PRO A 59 -18.30 -4.45 -2.95
CA PRO A 59 -19.28 -5.21 -2.18
C PRO A 59 -18.98 -5.27 -0.67
N ASN A 60 -17.70 -5.17 -0.28
CA ASN A 60 -17.28 -5.27 1.12
C ASN A 60 -16.59 -3.97 1.55
N TYR A 61 -17.18 -3.26 2.47
CA TYR A 61 -16.65 -2.01 3.01
C TYR A 61 -16.96 -1.87 4.50
N ILE A 62 -16.22 -0.98 5.15
CA ILE A 62 -16.45 -0.54 6.52
C ILE A 62 -16.46 0.98 6.51
N LEU A 63 -17.57 1.56 6.95
CA LEU A 63 -17.63 3.00 7.18
C LEU A 63 -16.97 3.32 8.52
N THR A 64 -16.10 4.32 8.52
CA THR A 64 -15.39 4.81 9.70
C THR A 64 -15.61 6.30 9.86
N ASP A 65 -15.42 6.78 11.09
CA ASP A 65 -15.27 8.19 11.34
C ASP A 65 -13.99 8.74 10.68
N GLU A 66 -13.79 10.08 10.82
CA GLU A 66 -12.57 10.74 10.36
C GLU A 66 -11.33 10.12 10.99
N ALA A 67 -10.30 9.93 10.17
CA ALA A 67 -9.00 9.39 10.59
C ALA A 67 -7.88 10.30 10.08
N ARG A 68 -6.84 10.49 10.91
CA ARG A 68 -5.68 11.34 10.58
C ARG A 68 -4.90 10.83 9.38
N ASN A 69 -4.86 9.48 9.20
CA ASN A 69 -4.12 8.83 8.14
C ASN A 69 -4.66 7.41 7.85
N GLY A 70 -4.08 6.73 6.84
CA GLY A 70 -4.52 5.40 6.42
C GLY A 70 -4.33 4.32 7.47
N THR A 71 -3.22 4.32 8.20
CA THR A 71 -2.95 3.36 9.27
C THR A 71 -3.94 3.50 10.44
N GLU A 72 -4.28 4.74 10.83
CA GLU A 72 -5.28 4.98 11.87
C GLU A 72 -6.67 4.54 11.41
N ARG A 73 -7.05 4.78 10.16
CA ARG A 73 -8.31 4.30 9.58
C ARG A 73 -8.41 2.77 9.64
N CYS A 74 -7.33 2.07 9.30
CA CYS A 74 -7.26 0.62 9.45
C CYS A 74 -7.40 0.18 10.91
N ALA A 75 -6.74 0.88 11.85
CA ALA A 75 -6.83 0.58 13.27
C ALA A 75 -8.24 0.80 13.84
N ILE A 76 -8.97 1.82 13.36
CA ILE A 76 -10.37 2.06 13.74
C ILE A 76 -11.25 0.89 13.23
N ALA A 77 -11.15 0.53 11.95
CA ALA A 77 -11.93 -0.55 11.37
C ALA A 77 -11.64 -1.92 12.03
N ALA A 78 -10.39 -2.15 12.42
CA ALA A 78 -9.97 -3.41 13.03
C ALA A 78 -10.60 -3.66 14.43
N ARG A 79 -11.17 -2.65 15.09
CA ARG A 79 -11.80 -2.80 16.43
C ARG A 79 -12.98 -3.76 16.42
N ASP A 80 -13.76 -3.75 15.33
CA ASP A 80 -14.97 -4.54 15.20
C ASP A 80 -14.72 -5.84 14.40
N LEU A 81 -13.48 -6.04 13.93
CA LEU A 81 -13.04 -7.22 13.22
C LEU A 81 -12.18 -8.11 14.15
N HIS A 82 -12.31 -9.42 13.98
CA HIS A 82 -11.63 -10.40 14.83
C HIS A 82 -10.67 -11.26 14.01
N TYR A 83 -9.62 -10.63 13.46
CA TYR A 83 -8.53 -11.31 12.76
C TYR A 83 -7.23 -11.20 13.56
N ASP A 84 -6.37 -12.20 13.39
CA ASP A 84 -5.04 -12.20 14.03
C ASP A 84 -4.09 -11.21 13.34
N HIS A 85 -4.24 -11.04 12.02
CA HIS A 85 -3.42 -10.18 11.19
C HIS A 85 -4.26 -9.27 10.30
N TYR A 86 -3.74 -8.08 10.02
CA TYR A 86 -4.30 -7.12 9.06
C TYR A 86 -3.25 -6.69 8.05
N ILE A 87 -3.61 -6.70 6.78
CA ILE A 87 -2.77 -6.18 5.70
C ILE A 87 -3.39 -4.86 5.22
N ASN A 88 -2.64 -3.77 5.31
CA ASN A 88 -3.03 -2.44 4.84
C ASN A 88 -2.48 -2.26 3.43
N VAL A 89 -3.36 -2.30 2.43
CA VAL A 89 -3.05 -2.01 1.02
C VAL A 89 -3.57 -0.62 0.69
N GLN A 90 -2.68 0.28 0.25
CA GLN A 90 -3.13 1.62 -0.12
C GLN A 90 -4.00 1.59 -1.38
N GLY A 91 -5.13 2.34 -1.36
CA GLY A 91 -6.10 2.38 -2.45
C GLY A 91 -5.57 2.98 -3.77
N ASP A 92 -4.36 3.53 -3.76
CA ASP A 92 -3.70 4.16 -4.92
C ASP A 92 -2.61 3.28 -5.57
N MET A 93 -2.58 1.98 -5.26
CA MET A 93 -1.63 1.00 -5.78
C MET A 93 -2.27 0.05 -6.83
N PRO A 94 -2.59 0.50 -8.05
CA PRO A 94 -3.30 -0.33 -9.05
C PRO A 94 -2.49 -1.53 -9.55
N ASP A 95 -1.18 -1.53 -9.33
CA ASP A 95 -0.26 -2.59 -9.75
C ASP A 95 0.16 -3.52 -8.60
N ILE A 96 -0.56 -3.47 -7.45
CA ILE A 96 -0.39 -4.46 -6.39
C ILE A 96 -0.62 -5.88 -6.94
N THR A 97 0.07 -6.87 -6.41
CA THR A 97 -0.08 -8.26 -6.84
C THR A 97 -0.40 -9.19 -5.68
N VAL A 98 -1.08 -10.29 -5.95
CA VAL A 98 -1.34 -11.37 -4.97
C VAL A 98 -0.04 -11.84 -4.31
N ARG A 99 1.06 -11.94 -5.07
CA ARG A 99 2.37 -12.32 -4.54
C ARG A 99 2.87 -11.33 -3.49
N MET A 100 2.73 -10.01 -3.72
CA MET A 100 3.12 -8.99 -2.75
C MET A 100 2.32 -9.13 -1.45
N ILE A 101 1.01 -9.31 -1.55
CA ILE A 101 0.11 -9.49 -0.41
C ILE A 101 0.51 -10.76 0.39
N ASN A 102 0.72 -11.88 -0.27
CA ASN A 102 1.15 -13.12 0.37
C ASN A 102 2.53 -12.98 1.03
N THR A 103 3.46 -12.24 0.42
CA THR A 103 4.77 -11.97 1.02
C THR A 103 4.64 -11.20 2.34
N ILE A 104 3.76 -10.20 2.41
CA ILE A 104 3.44 -9.49 3.67
C ILE A 104 2.90 -10.45 4.73
N ALA A 105 1.93 -11.30 4.37
CA ALA A 105 1.35 -12.26 5.30
C ALA A 105 2.38 -13.27 5.85
N ASP A 106 3.30 -13.73 5.00
CA ASP A 106 4.35 -14.66 5.40
C ASP A 106 5.35 -14.04 6.39
N TYR A 107 5.72 -12.77 6.18
CA TYR A 107 6.66 -12.07 7.06
C TYR A 107 6.08 -11.73 8.42
N LEU A 108 4.75 -11.65 8.59
CA LEU A 108 4.08 -11.47 9.90
C LEU A 108 4.33 -12.62 10.88
N ARG A 109 4.83 -13.77 10.41
CA ARG A 109 5.28 -14.87 11.28
C ARG A 109 6.52 -14.47 12.10
N TYR A 110 7.38 -13.61 11.53
CA TYR A 110 8.68 -13.23 12.11
C TYR A 110 8.64 -11.85 12.76
N TYR A 111 7.89 -10.91 12.18
CA TYR A 111 7.84 -9.52 12.61
C TYR A 111 6.43 -9.10 13.04
N PRO A 112 6.30 -8.22 14.04
CA PRO A 112 4.99 -7.68 14.45
C PRO A 112 4.39 -6.71 13.42
N ILE A 113 5.26 -6.05 12.65
CA ILE A 113 4.93 -5.16 11.54
C ILE A 113 5.79 -5.55 10.34
N THR A 114 5.21 -5.53 9.14
CA THR A 114 5.93 -5.89 7.91
C THR A 114 5.64 -4.89 6.80
N THR A 115 6.58 -4.73 5.89
CA THR A 115 6.43 -3.92 4.67
C THR A 115 7.24 -4.51 3.52
N LEU A 116 7.14 -3.91 2.34
CA LEU A 116 7.86 -4.34 1.15
C LEU A 116 8.81 -3.27 0.65
N PHE A 117 9.81 -3.72 -0.09
CA PHE A 117 10.70 -2.85 -0.86
C PHE A 117 11.09 -3.49 -2.19
N THR A 118 11.57 -2.66 -3.10
CA THR A 118 12.17 -3.08 -4.36
C THR A 118 13.46 -2.31 -4.60
N ASP A 119 14.25 -2.74 -5.57
CA ASP A 119 15.46 -2.01 -5.95
C ASP A 119 15.10 -0.61 -6.46
N MET A 120 15.90 0.38 -6.05
CA MET A 120 15.67 1.78 -6.40
C MET A 120 16.08 2.04 -7.86
N PRO A 121 15.14 2.38 -8.76
CA PRO A 121 15.50 2.83 -10.10
C PRO A 121 16.27 4.15 -10.04
N LYS A 122 17.26 4.33 -10.93
CA LYS A 122 18.06 5.57 -10.99
C LYS A 122 17.21 6.84 -11.12
N SER A 123 16.11 6.76 -11.85
CA SER A 123 15.17 7.89 -12.04
C SER A 123 14.41 8.27 -10.76
N GLN A 124 14.39 7.42 -9.74
CA GLN A 124 13.65 7.62 -8.50
C GLN A 124 14.57 7.99 -7.31
N GLN A 125 15.91 7.88 -7.49
CA GLN A 125 16.86 8.06 -6.39
C GLN A 125 16.80 9.44 -5.74
N ASP A 126 16.61 10.47 -6.57
CA ASP A 126 16.59 11.87 -6.13
C ASP A 126 15.18 12.46 -6.08
N ASP A 127 14.16 11.67 -6.39
CA ASP A 127 12.76 12.10 -6.33
C ASP A 127 12.29 12.19 -4.86
N PRO A 128 11.89 13.37 -4.36
CA PRO A 128 11.39 13.54 -3.00
C PRO A 128 10.02 12.92 -2.78
N SER A 129 9.29 12.54 -3.82
CA SER A 129 8.02 11.80 -3.70
C SER A 129 8.26 10.33 -3.37
N THR A 130 9.41 9.77 -3.75
CA THR A 130 9.79 8.38 -3.50
C THR A 130 10.32 8.21 -2.08
N VAL A 131 9.76 7.27 -1.34
CA VAL A 131 10.23 6.92 0.01
C VAL A 131 11.39 5.95 -0.08
N LYS A 132 12.53 6.33 0.53
CA LYS A 132 13.73 5.50 0.64
C LYS A 132 13.70 4.72 1.95
N LEU A 133 14.04 3.44 1.87
CA LEU A 133 14.20 2.54 3.02
C LEU A 133 15.68 2.27 3.27
N ILE A 134 16.11 2.46 4.50
CA ILE A 134 17.39 1.98 5.01
C ILE A 134 17.14 0.75 5.87
N ARG A 135 17.85 -0.34 5.62
CA ARG A 135 17.65 -1.60 6.32
C ARG A 135 18.96 -2.31 6.69
N ALA A 136 18.88 -3.21 7.65
CA ALA A 136 19.91 -4.18 7.97
C ALA A 136 19.29 -5.58 7.80
N GLY A 137 19.76 -6.32 6.78
CA GLY A 137 19.09 -7.57 6.41
C GLY A 137 17.65 -7.32 5.96
N ASP A 138 16.70 -7.94 6.64
CA ASP A 138 15.26 -7.80 6.45
C ASP A 138 14.57 -6.96 7.54
N GLN A 139 15.33 -6.16 8.30
CA GLN A 139 14.82 -5.22 9.28
C GLN A 139 14.98 -3.77 8.80
N ALA A 140 13.88 -3.01 8.79
CA ALA A 140 13.91 -1.59 8.50
C ALA A 140 14.58 -0.80 9.64
N LEU A 141 15.50 0.08 9.28
CA LEU A 141 16.20 0.98 10.21
C LEU A 141 15.64 2.40 10.12
N TRP A 142 15.30 2.87 8.91
CA TRP A 142 14.77 4.19 8.68
C TRP A 142 14.01 4.31 7.37
N PHE A 143 13.09 5.28 7.31
CA PHE A 143 12.38 5.68 6.10
C PHE A 143 12.50 7.20 5.92
N GLY A 144 12.75 7.67 4.71
CA GLY A 144 12.83 9.10 4.44
C GLY A 144 12.59 9.46 2.98
N ARG A 145 12.05 10.67 2.76
CA ARG A 145 11.89 11.24 1.43
C ARG A 145 13.07 12.09 1.03
N GLY A 146 13.66 12.80 1.99
CA GLY A 146 14.78 13.72 1.77
C GLY A 146 16.14 13.07 1.49
N MET A 147 16.24 11.73 1.56
CA MET A 147 17.47 11.01 1.21
C MET A 147 17.65 10.95 -0.31
N THR A 148 18.89 11.14 -0.78
CA THR A 148 19.25 11.12 -2.19
C THR A 148 20.42 10.18 -2.46
N GLY A 149 20.43 9.49 -3.59
CA GLY A 149 21.53 8.66 -4.06
C GLY A 149 21.70 7.29 -3.38
N TYR A 150 20.88 6.93 -2.39
CA TYR A 150 20.96 5.65 -1.68
C TYR A 150 19.61 5.23 -1.07
N GLY A 151 19.52 3.97 -0.64
CA GLY A 151 18.32 3.36 -0.08
C GLY A 151 17.53 2.53 -1.09
N ASP A 152 16.73 1.61 -0.59
CA ASP A 152 15.79 0.83 -1.40
C ASP A 152 14.48 1.60 -1.59
N TRP A 153 13.74 1.33 -2.66
CA TRP A 153 12.41 1.92 -2.86
C TRP A 153 11.40 1.22 -1.96
N HIS A 154 10.92 1.92 -0.95
CA HIS A 154 9.85 1.45 -0.08
C HIS A 154 8.50 1.45 -0.80
N LEU A 155 7.74 0.36 -0.64
CA LEU A 155 6.37 0.21 -1.15
C LEU A 155 5.37 0.34 0.00
N GLY A 156 4.37 1.19 -0.18
CA GLY A 156 3.42 1.63 0.87
C GLY A 156 2.40 0.58 1.33
N ILE A 157 2.74 -0.71 1.28
CA ILE A 157 1.92 -1.80 1.81
C ILE A 157 2.49 -2.29 3.15
N TYR A 158 1.60 -2.60 4.10
CA TYR A 158 1.99 -3.04 5.43
C TYR A 158 1.17 -4.24 5.91
N GLY A 159 1.81 -5.08 6.72
CA GLY A 159 1.14 -6.07 7.55
C GLY A 159 1.30 -5.72 9.02
N TYR A 160 0.30 -6.02 9.82
CA TYR A 160 0.28 -5.80 11.27
C TYR A 160 -0.30 -7.01 11.98
N ARG A 161 0.30 -7.40 13.10
CA ARG A 161 -0.42 -8.23 14.09
C ARG A 161 -1.51 -7.37 14.72
N SER A 162 -2.68 -7.97 15.01
CA SER A 162 -3.87 -7.23 15.47
C SER A 162 -3.62 -6.42 16.74
N ASN A 163 -2.93 -7.01 17.70
CA ASN A 163 -2.57 -6.34 18.96
C ASN A 163 -1.64 -5.15 18.76
N VAL A 164 -0.82 -5.16 17.71
CA VAL A 164 0.07 -4.05 17.36
C VAL A 164 -0.71 -2.96 16.67
N LEU A 165 -1.50 -3.27 15.62
CA LEU A 165 -2.30 -2.27 14.92
C LEU A 165 -3.20 -1.47 15.87
N ALA A 166 -3.81 -2.15 16.86
CA ALA A 166 -4.68 -1.54 17.87
C ALA A 166 -3.99 -0.45 18.70
N LEU A 167 -2.65 -0.47 18.83
CA LEU A 167 -1.89 0.54 19.58
C LEU A 167 -1.66 1.83 18.79
N TYR A 168 -1.74 1.80 17.46
CA TYR A 168 -1.35 2.93 16.61
C TYR A 168 -2.02 4.26 16.99
N PRO A 169 -3.35 4.34 17.26
CA PRO A 169 -4.00 5.60 17.59
C PRO A 169 -3.50 6.24 18.90
N SER A 170 -2.94 5.44 19.81
CA SER A 170 -2.41 5.89 21.11
C SER A 170 -0.95 6.31 21.08
N LEU A 171 -0.22 5.99 20.00
CA LEU A 171 1.18 6.37 19.86
C LEU A 171 1.35 7.87 19.61
N ILE A 172 2.42 8.44 20.16
CA ILE A 172 2.75 9.84 20.00
C ILE A 172 3.19 10.11 18.56
N VAL A 173 2.57 11.13 17.94
CA VAL A 173 3.01 11.64 16.63
C VAL A 173 4.38 12.31 16.79
N THR A 174 5.36 11.85 16.03
CA THR A 174 6.74 12.31 16.17
C THR A 174 7.07 13.47 15.22
N LYS A 175 8.13 14.21 15.51
CA LYS A 175 8.59 15.31 14.64
C LYS A 175 9.03 14.78 13.27
N GLU A 176 9.66 13.63 13.26
CA GLU A 176 10.14 12.97 12.05
C GLU A 176 8.98 12.53 11.16
N GLU A 177 7.93 11.94 11.75
CA GLU A 177 6.69 11.60 11.02
C GLU A 177 6.08 12.84 10.36
N GLN A 178 6.01 13.96 11.08
CA GLN A 178 5.46 15.21 10.56
C GLN A 178 6.32 15.81 9.45
N ALA A 179 7.64 15.81 9.61
CA ALA A 179 8.59 16.36 8.65
C ALA A 179 8.61 15.56 7.35
N GLU A 180 8.72 14.23 7.45
CA GLU A 180 8.79 13.31 6.31
C GLU A 180 7.40 12.97 5.74
N LYS A 181 6.32 13.20 6.50
CA LYS A 181 4.94 12.76 6.18
C LYS A 181 4.88 11.26 5.95
N LEU A 182 5.48 10.52 6.88
CA LEU A 182 5.62 9.06 6.84
C LEU A 182 5.11 8.44 8.14
N GLU A 183 3.94 7.82 8.08
CA GLU A 183 3.20 7.23 9.20
C GLU A 183 3.98 6.13 9.92
N GLN A 184 4.79 5.36 9.19
CA GLN A 184 5.59 4.25 9.72
C GLN A 184 6.72 4.70 10.65
N LEU A 185 7.16 5.94 10.57
CA LEU A 185 8.16 6.48 11.51
C LEU A 185 7.66 6.50 12.94
N ARG A 186 6.34 6.59 13.16
CA ARG A 186 5.74 6.49 14.48
C ARG A 186 6.05 5.15 15.15
N TRP A 187 5.97 4.06 14.38
CA TRP A 187 6.31 2.72 14.86
C TRP A 187 7.79 2.60 15.24
N LEU A 188 8.71 3.02 14.36
CA LEU A 188 10.14 2.97 14.64
C LEU A 188 10.51 3.80 15.87
N LYS A 189 9.93 4.99 16.01
CA LYS A 189 10.17 5.89 17.16
C LYS A 189 9.55 5.34 18.45
N ALA A 190 8.53 4.50 18.38
CA ALA A 190 7.96 3.79 19.51
C ALA A 190 8.74 2.49 19.85
N GLY A 191 9.83 2.18 19.12
CA GLY A 191 10.68 1.02 19.37
C GLY A 191 10.18 -0.29 18.77
N TRP A 192 9.27 -0.23 17.79
CA TRP A 192 8.78 -1.42 17.10
C TRP A 192 9.70 -1.83 15.95
N ASP A 193 9.96 -3.12 15.84
CA ASP A 193 10.64 -3.70 14.69
C ASP A 193 9.68 -3.80 13.50
N ILE A 194 10.16 -3.38 12.33
CA ILE A 194 9.46 -3.50 11.06
C ILE A 194 10.27 -4.42 10.15
N GLY A 195 9.74 -5.59 9.84
CA GLY A 195 10.32 -6.48 8.84
C GLY A 195 10.07 -5.95 7.43
N CYS A 196 11.04 -6.10 6.54
CA CYS A 196 10.93 -5.66 5.16
C CYS A 196 11.37 -6.76 4.18
N ALA A 197 10.48 -7.11 3.25
CA ALA A 197 10.73 -8.14 2.24
C ALA A 197 10.96 -7.53 0.86
N ARG A 198 11.95 -8.06 0.13
CA ARG A 198 12.20 -7.66 -1.26
C ARG A 198 11.18 -8.31 -2.18
N VAL A 199 10.62 -7.51 -3.09
CA VAL A 199 9.78 -7.96 -4.19
C VAL A 199 10.20 -7.29 -5.49
N ASP A 200 9.88 -7.91 -6.62
CA ASP A 200 10.03 -7.26 -7.93
C ASP A 200 8.78 -6.41 -8.18
N PHE A 201 8.97 -5.10 -8.29
CA PHE A 201 7.91 -4.15 -8.56
C PHE A 201 8.34 -3.14 -9.62
N ASN A 202 7.52 -3.00 -10.65
CA ASN A 202 7.68 -2.01 -11.71
C ASN A 202 6.32 -1.34 -12.00
N GLY A 203 5.53 -1.17 -10.95
CA GLY A 203 4.22 -0.54 -11.02
C GLY A 203 4.28 0.98 -10.86
N VAL A 204 3.10 1.57 -10.73
CA VAL A 204 2.89 2.99 -10.50
C VAL A 204 1.95 3.16 -9.32
N GLU A 205 2.27 4.08 -8.41
CA GLU A 205 1.34 4.60 -7.41
C GLU A 205 0.66 5.85 -7.98
N ILE A 206 -0.67 5.90 -7.95
CA ILE A 206 -1.42 7.03 -8.51
C ILE A 206 -1.52 8.13 -7.46
N ASN A 207 -0.76 9.22 -7.67
CA ASN A 207 -0.75 10.40 -6.80
C ASN A 207 -1.10 11.70 -7.52
N THR A 208 -0.89 11.73 -8.84
CA THR A 208 -1.11 12.89 -9.73
C THR A 208 -1.76 12.44 -11.04
N GLN A 209 -2.13 13.41 -11.89
CA GLN A 209 -2.62 13.14 -13.24
C GLN A 209 -1.54 12.51 -14.13
N GLU A 210 -0.28 12.89 -13.92
CA GLU A 210 0.87 12.37 -14.66
C GLU A 210 1.08 10.87 -14.39
N ASP A 211 0.80 10.41 -13.15
CA ASP A 211 0.88 8.99 -12.80
C ASP A 211 -0.14 8.16 -13.57
N ILE A 212 -1.32 8.71 -13.86
CA ILE A 212 -2.34 8.06 -14.69
C ILE A 212 -1.84 7.89 -16.12
N HIS A 213 -1.23 8.94 -16.70
CA HIS A 213 -0.65 8.86 -18.04
C HIS A 213 0.46 7.82 -18.09
N LEU A 214 1.33 7.80 -17.08
CA LEU A 214 2.40 6.82 -16.97
C LEU A 214 1.86 5.39 -16.84
N TRP A 215 0.81 5.20 -16.03
CA TRP A 215 0.18 3.91 -15.85
C TRP A 215 -0.45 3.40 -17.15
N ASN A 216 -1.21 4.24 -17.86
CA ASN A 216 -1.82 3.92 -19.15
C ASN A 216 -0.74 3.51 -20.17
N TYR A 217 0.31 4.30 -20.31
CA TYR A 217 1.43 4.01 -21.21
C TYR A 217 2.09 2.65 -20.92
N LYS A 218 2.37 2.36 -19.64
CA LYS A 218 2.94 1.07 -19.23
C LYS A 218 2.01 -0.10 -19.52
N ASN A 219 0.70 0.10 -19.33
CA ASN A 219 -0.30 -0.94 -19.55
C ASN A 219 -0.49 -1.27 -21.04
N GLU A 220 -0.54 -0.27 -21.90
CA GLU A 220 -0.59 -0.44 -23.35
C GLU A 220 0.64 -1.22 -23.85
N ARG A 221 1.82 -0.91 -23.36
CA ARG A 221 3.04 -1.67 -23.70
C ARG A 221 2.97 -3.11 -23.29
N LYS A 222 2.53 -3.40 -22.06
CA LYS A 222 2.35 -4.79 -21.57
C LYS A 222 1.34 -5.57 -22.43
N GLN A 223 0.26 -4.95 -22.86
CA GLN A 223 -0.75 -5.56 -23.75
C GLN A 223 -0.16 -5.88 -25.13
N ASN A 224 0.57 -4.95 -25.73
CA ASN A 224 1.22 -5.13 -27.03
C ASN A 224 2.28 -6.25 -27.01
N GLU A 225 3.10 -6.33 -25.96
CA GLU A 225 4.09 -7.41 -25.76
C GLU A 225 3.42 -8.78 -25.61
N ARG A 226 2.29 -8.87 -24.90
CA ARG A 226 1.51 -10.11 -24.77
C ARG A 226 0.91 -10.55 -26.11
N MET A 227 0.37 -9.63 -26.90
CA MET A 227 -0.18 -9.94 -28.24
C MET A 227 0.92 -10.38 -29.20
N GLY A 228 2.08 -9.72 -29.19
CA GLY A 228 3.24 -10.10 -30.02
C GLY A 228 3.78 -11.48 -29.71
N ASN A 229 3.87 -11.84 -28.41
CA ASN A 229 4.32 -13.16 -27.98
C ASN A 229 3.31 -14.27 -28.29
N ALA A 230 2.00 -13.99 -28.25
CA ALA A 230 0.96 -14.96 -28.62
C ALA A 230 0.99 -15.29 -30.12
N GLN A 231 1.30 -14.31 -30.97
CA GLN A 231 1.43 -14.52 -32.43
C GLN A 231 2.69 -15.31 -32.81
N SER A 232 3.78 -15.18 -32.04
CA SER A 232 5.04 -15.92 -32.31
C SER A 232 5.03 -17.37 -31.83
N GLN A 233 4.05 -17.81 -31.04
CA GLN A 233 3.89 -19.21 -30.60
C GLN A 233 2.94 -20.04 -31.49
N THR A 234 2.33 -19.40 -32.51
CA THR A 234 1.36 -20.04 -33.42
C THR A 234 1.94 -20.30 -34.82
N VAL A 235 3.26 -20.20 -35.03
CA VAL A 235 3.96 -20.48 -36.28
C VAL A 235 4.80 -21.75 -36.17
#